data_ef322d1da7549e036d92e71d9eddef40
#
_entry.id   ef322d1da7549e036d92e71d9eddef40
#
_cell.length_a   1.000
_cell.length_b   1.000
_cell.length_c   1.000
_cell.angle_alpha   90.00
_cell.angle_beta   90.00
_cell.angle_gamma   90.00
#
_symmetry.space_group_name_H-M   'P 1'
#
loop_
_entity.id
_entity.type
_entity.pdbx_description
1 polymer ?
#
loop_
_entity_poly.entity_id
_entity_poly.type
_entity_poly.pdbx_seq_one_letter_code
_entity_poly.pdbx_strand_id
1 'polypeptide(L)'
;TGLAICSIAFEGARLAIRNGGWPLTPDKIKTGLESLKNYDANGLIAPITVTAQDHGGGGKTRIEMWDGEKWVAQTDWIAGFQDEVWSVVKEQSADFAKSETQK
;
A
#
# COMPACT_ATOMS: atom_id res chain seq x y z
N THR A 1 3.08 14.16 0.74
CA THR A 1 3.52 12.84 0.20
C THR A 1 4.66 12.25 1.04
N GLY A 2 5.74 13.00 1.32
CA GLY A 2 6.90 12.50 2.06
C GLY A 2 6.57 11.92 3.43
N LEU A 3 5.75 12.61 4.22
CA LEU A 3 5.33 12.14 5.54
C LEU A 3 4.56 10.81 5.46
N ALA A 4 3.69 10.65 4.47
CA ALA A 4 2.95 9.41 4.25
C ALA A 4 3.89 8.24 3.93
N ILE A 5 4.86 8.44 3.04
CA ILE A 5 5.85 7.43 2.67
C ILE A 5 6.69 7.02 3.89
N CYS A 6 7.19 7.98 4.65
CA CYS A 6 7.94 7.71 5.88
C CYS A 6 7.11 6.94 6.90
N SER A 7 5.84 7.30 7.10
CA SER A 7 4.94 6.61 8.03
C SER A 7 4.75 5.15 7.66
N ILE A 8 4.56 4.85 6.37
CA ILE A 8 4.46 3.46 5.87
C ILE A 8 5.75 2.69 6.13
N ALA A 9 6.91 3.29 5.81
CA ALA A 9 8.21 2.65 6.00
C ALA A 9 8.48 2.34 7.48
N PHE A 10 8.21 3.29 8.38
CA PHE A 10 8.37 3.10 9.82
C PHE A 10 7.42 2.04 10.37
N GLU A 11 6.16 2.03 9.93
CA GLU A 11 5.21 0.99 10.37
C GLU A 11 5.63 -0.39 9.87
N GLY A 12 6.11 -0.51 8.64
CA GLY A 12 6.69 -1.75 8.12
C GLY A 12 7.87 -2.24 8.95
N ALA A 13 8.80 -1.34 9.31
CA ALA A 13 9.92 -1.67 10.19
C ALA A 13 9.47 -2.07 11.59
N ARG A 14 8.49 -1.36 12.17
CA ARG A 14 7.91 -1.70 13.48
C ARG A 14 7.29 -3.09 13.49
N LEU A 15 6.54 -3.43 12.44
CA LEU A 15 5.93 -4.76 12.27
C LEU A 15 7.01 -5.84 12.05
N ALA A 16 8.08 -5.53 11.31
CA ALA A 16 9.21 -6.43 11.12
C ALA A 16 9.89 -6.79 12.44
N ILE A 17 10.13 -5.80 13.31
CA ILE A 17 10.71 -6.03 14.64
C ILE A 17 9.76 -6.84 15.52
N ARG A 18 8.48 -6.47 15.51
CA ARG A 18 7.44 -7.14 16.30
C ARG A 18 7.30 -8.62 15.94
N ASN A 19 7.34 -8.93 14.65
CA ASN A 19 7.08 -10.28 14.13
C ASN A 19 8.35 -11.15 14.06
N GLY A 20 9.51 -10.54 13.74
CA GLY A 20 10.75 -11.25 13.46
C GLY A 20 11.92 -10.91 14.40
N GLY A 21 11.73 -9.94 15.28
CA GLY A 21 12.76 -9.50 16.23
C GLY A 21 13.93 -8.76 15.56
N TRP A 22 14.83 -8.29 16.40
CA TRP A 22 16.08 -7.65 16.00
C TRP A 22 17.18 -8.70 15.72
N PRO A 23 18.18 -8.48 14.86
CA PRO A 23 18.33 -7.32 13.96
C PRO A 23 17.37 -7.34 12.76
N LEU A 24 17.14 -6.17 12.17
CA LEU A 24 16.40 -6.03 10.93
C LEU A 24 17.20 -6.59 9.75
N THR A 25 16.53 -7.34 8.90
CA THR A 25 17.05 -7.83 7.61
C THR A 25 16.11 -7.41 6.49
N PRO A 26 16.53 -7.39 5.22
CA PRO A 26 15.66 -7.09 4.09
C PRO A 26 14.38 -7.97 4.07
N ASP A 27 14.52 -9.26 4.33
CA ASP A 27 13.38 -10.19 4.35
C ASP A 27 12.40 -9.87 5.48
N LYS A 28 12.88 -9.49 6.66
CA LYS A 28 12.02 -9.06 7.76
C LYS A 28 11.28 -7.76 7.43
N ILE A 29 11.96 -6.79 6.79
CA ILE A 29 11.33 -5.54 6.35
C ILE A 29 10.24 -5.84 5.31
N LYS A 30 10.53 -6.68 4.31
CA LYS A 30 9.56 -7.13 3.33
C LYS A 30 8.33 -7.73 4.00
N THR A 31 8.53 -8.72 4.89
CA THR A 31 7.44 -9.36 5.63
C THR A 31 6.67 -8.37 6.51
N GLY A 32 7.36 -7.41 7.12
CA GLY A 32 6.74 -6.34 7.90
C GLY A 32 5.83 -5.46 7.05
N LEU A 33 6.29 -5.04 5.88
CA LEU A 33 5.47 -4.27 4.92
C LEU A 33 4.28 -5.07 4.40
N GLU A 34 4.47 -6.34 4.08
CA GLU A 34 3.40 -7.26 3.65
C GLU A 34 2.40 -7.60 4.77
N SER A 35 2.67 -7.19 6.00
CA SER A 35 1.78 -7.33 7.16
C SER A 35 0.93 -6.09 7.43
N LEU A 36 1.09 -5.02 6.63
CA LEU A 36 0.26 -3.83 6.74
C LEU A 36 -1.20 -4.15 6.41
N LYS A 37 -2.10 -3.83 7.34
CA LYS A 37 -3.53 -4.09 7.18
C LYS A 37 -4.35 -2.88 7.62
N ASN A 38 -5.09 -2.31 6.68
CA ASN A 38 -5.92 -1.12 6.90
C ASN A 38 -5.17 0.03 7.58
N TYR A 39 -3.89 0.19 7.24
CA TYR A 39 -3.05 1.24 7.80
C TYR A 39 -3.35 2.57 7.12
N ASP A 40 -3.71 3.58 7.90
CA ASP A 40 -4.11 4.90 7.41
C ASP A 40 -3.21 6.06 7.88
N ALA A 41 -2.14 5.74 8.62
CA ALA A 41 -1.24 6.74 9.23
C ALA A 41 -2.01 7.79 10.06
N ASN A 42 -2.96 7.35 10.90
CA ASN A 42 -3.86 8.21 11.69
C ASN A 42 -4.71 9.16 10.83
N GLY A 43 -5.23 8.69 9.72
CA GLY A 43 -6.09 9.43 8.81
C GLY A 43 -5.34 10.30 7.79
N LEU A 44 -4.01 10.22 7.73
CA LEU A 44 -3.21 10.97 6.77
C LEU A 44 -3.36 10.45 5.34
N ILE A 45 -3.60 9.15 5.19
CA ILE A 45 -3.74 8.47 3.89
C ILE A 45 -5.01 7.63 3.87
N ALA A 46 -5.45 7.24 2.66
CA ALA A 46 -6.45 6.19 2.52
C ALA A 46 -5.93 4.91 3.18
N PRO A 47 -6.78 4.13 3.87
CA PRO A 47 -6.37 2.86 4.43
C PRO A 47 -5.76 1.94 3.38
N ILE A 48 -4.53 1.49 3.60
CA ILE A 48 -3.81 0.57 2.72
C ILE A 48 -3.68 -0.80 3.36
N THR A 49 -3.68 -1.82 2.53
CA THR A 49 -3.38 -3.20 2.92
C THR A 49 -2.37 -3.75 1.92
N VAL A 50 -1.21 -4.18 2.41
CA VAL A 50 -0.14 -4.73 1.59
C VAL A 50 0.00 -6.22 1.88
N THR A 51 0.07 -7.03 0.85
CA THR A 51 0.26 -8.49 0.94
C THR A 51 1.37 -8.93 0.01
N ALA A 52 1.82 -10.19 0.13
CA ALA A 52 2.80 -10.77 -0.79
C ALA A 52 2.30 -10.83 -2.26
N GLN A 53 0.98 -10.80 -2.47
CA GLN A 53 0.35 -10.81 -3.80
C GLN A 53 0.02 -9.41 -4.32
N ASP A 54 -0.12 -8.43 -3.42
CA ASP A 54 -0.47 -7.06 -3.75
C ASP A 54 0.43 -6.08 -2.99
N HIS A 55 1.43 -5.57 -3.65
CA HIS A 55 2.30 -4.51 -3.14
C HIS A 55 1.78 -3.09 -3.46
N GLY A 56 0.71 -2.96 -4.25
CA GLY A 56 0.08 -1.68 -4.55
C GLY A 56 -0.59 -1.06 -3.33
N GLY A 57 -1.24 -1.89 -2.54
CA GLY A 57 -1.76 -1.56 -1.21
C GLY A 57 -2.90 -0.55 -1.16
N GLY A 58 -3.14 0.20 -2.24
CA GLY A 58 -4.03 1.35 -2.30
C GLY A 58 -5.04 1.27 -3.45
N GLY A 59 -5.41 2.43 -3.99
CA GLY A 59 -6.38 2.57 -5.08
C GLY A 59 -7.70 3.20 -4.62
N LYS A 60 -7.72 3.78 -3.42
CA LYS A 60 -8.83 4.56 -2.92
C LYS A 60 -8.56 6.05 -3.09
N THR A 61 -9.62 6.79 -3.39
CA THR A 61 -9.62 8.25 -3.48
C THR A 61 -10.80 8.83 -2.73
N ARG A 62 -10.76 10.11 -2.41
CA ARG A 62 -11.91 10.87 -1.92
C ARG A 62 -11.92 12.24 -2.55
N ILE A 63 -13.08 12.86 -2.59
CA ILE A 63 -13.24 14.23 -3.05
C ILE A 63 -13.14 15.15 -1.85
N GLU A 64 -12.34 16.18 -1.96
CA GLU A 64 -12.20 17.24 -0.97
C GLU A 64 -12.49 18.59 -1.62
N MET A 65 -13.07 19.51 -0.86
CA MET A 65 -13.36 20.87 -1.28
C MET A 65 -12.67 21.87 -0.34
N TRP A 66 -12.10 22.91 -0.93
CA TRP A 66 -11.55 24.02 -0.19
C TRP A 66 -12.68 24.90 0.34
N ASP A 67 -12.73 25.14 1.66
CA ASP A 67 -13.76 25.95 2.31
C ASP A 67 -13.36 27.43 2.51
N GLY A 68 -12.16 27.79 2.06
CA GLY A 68 -11.55 29.11 2.25
C GLY A 68 -10.39 29.10 3.25
N GLU A 69 -10.31 28.08 4.10
CA GLU A 69 -9.29 27.92 5.14
C GLU A 69 -8.58 26.57 5.08
N LYS A 70 -9.31 25.51 4.79
CA LYS A 70 -8.80 24.13 4.76
C LYS A 70 -9.50 23.26 3.74
N TRP A 71 -8.91 22.11 3.45
CA TRP A 71 -9.55 21.04 2.67
C TRP A 71 -10.51 20.25 3.55
N VAL A 72 -11.74 20.10 3.09
CA VAL A 72 -12.82 19.37 3.77
C VAL A 72 -13.27 18.20 2.92
N ALA A 73 -13.21 17.00 3.47
CA ALA A 73 -13.68 15.80 2.80
C ALA A 73 -15.19 15.89 2.51
N GLN A 74 -15.56 15.68 1.25
CA GLN A 74 -16.94 15.67 0.77
C GLN A 74 -17.49 14.25 0.63
N THR A 75 -16.61 13.27 0.51
CA THR A 75 -16.97 11.86 0.39
C THR A 75 -16.12 11.01 1.34
N ASP A 76 -16.60 9.81 1.61
CA ASP A 76 -15.76 8.74 2.14
C ASP A 76 -14.72 8.28 1.09
N TRP A 77 -13.85 7.37 1.47
CA TRP A 77 -12.90 6.75 0.57
C TRP A 77 -13.62 5.85 -0.44
N ILE A 78 -13.47 6.16 -1.72
CA ILE A 78 -14.08 5.48 -2.85
C ILE A 78 -13.02 4.58 -3.49
N ALA A 79 -13.30 3.28 -3.61
CA ALA A 79 -12.48 2.38 -4.40
C ALA A 79 -12.73 2.64 -5.89
N GLY A 80 -11.66 2.80 -6.68
CA GLY A 80 -11.74 2.88 -8.14
C GLY A 80 -11.87 1.50 -8.78
N PHE A 81 -11.64 1.42 -10.07
CA PHE A 81 -11.78 0.23 -10.93
C PHE A 81 -10.79 -0.91 -10.59
N GLN A 82 -10.85 -1.39 -9.34
CA GLN A 82 -9.89 -2.37 -8.79
C GLN A 82 -9.95 -3.71 -9.54
N ASP A 83 -11.16 -4.19 -9.84
CA ASP A 83 -11.33 -5.49 -10.49
C ASP A 83 -10.79 -5.48 -11.92
N GLU A 84 -11.03 -4.40 -12.66
CA GLU A 84 -10.52 -4.19 -14.01
C GLU A 84 -8.99 -4.08 -14.01
N VAL A 85 -8.44 -3.27 -13.11
CA VAL A 85 -6.98 -3.08 -12.98
C VAL A 85 -6.31 -4.41 -12.59
N TRP A 86 -6.87 -5.14 -11.64
CA TRP A 86 -6.30 -6.41 -11.21
C TRP A 86 -6.36 -7.51 -12.27
N SER A 87 -7.37 -7.52 -13.13
CA SER A 87 -7.41 -8.47 -14.24
C SER A 87 -6.22 -8.26 -15.18
N VAL A 88 -5.93 -7.01 -15.54
CA VAL A 88 -4.80 -6.63 -16.40
C VAL A 88 -3.46 -6.89 -15.71
N VAL A 89 -3.32 -6.54 -14.44
CA VAL A 89 -2.08 -6.77 -13.67
C VAL A 89 -1.74 -8.24 -13.60
N LYS A 90 -2.70 -9.13 -13.35
CA LYS A 90 -2.48 -10.57 -13.29
C LYS A 90 -2.05 -11.15 -14.64
N GLU A 91 -2.68 -10.71 -15.72
CA GLU A 91 -2.33 -11.14 -17.08
C GLU A 91 -0.90 -10.73 -17.43
N GLN A 92 -0.57 -9.45 -17.25
CA GLN A 92 0.77 -8.93 -17.55
C GLN A 92 1.86 -9.54 -16.66
N SER A 93 1.57 -9.77 -15.39
CA SER A 93 2.52 -10.42 -14.47
C SER A 93 2.80 -11.86 -14.87
N ALA A 94 1.79 -12.60 -15.34
CA ALA A 94 1.97 -13.96 -15.80
C ALA A 94 2.81 -14.02 -17.10
N ASP A 95 2.62 -13.05 -18.00
CA ASP A 95 3.39 -12.98 -19.25
C ASP A 95 4.84 -12.55 -18.98
N PHE A 96 5.06 -11.61 -18.06
CA PHE A 96 6.39 -11.25 -17.63
C PHE A 96 7.14 -12.44 -17.01
N ALA A 97 6.51 -13.19 -16.12
CA ALA A 97 7.12 -14.37 -15.50
C ALA A 97 7.52 -15.42 -16.53
N LYS A 98 6.70 -15.65 -17.57
CA LYS A 98 7.05 -16.55 -18.69
C LYS A 98 8.26 -16.04 -19.47
N SER A 99 8.36 -14.74 -19.73
CA SER A 99 9.47 -14.15 -20.48
C SER A 99 10.81 -14.28 -19.74
N GLU A 100 10.81 -14.18 -18.40
CA GLU A 100 12.01 -14.34 -17.58
C GLU A 100 12.47 -15.80 -17.48
N THR A 101 11.57 -16.77 -17.56
CA THR A 101 11.94 -18.20 -17.53
C THR A 101 12.48 -18.72 -18.86
N GLN A 102 12.38 -17.94 -19.94
CA GLN A 102 12.90 -18.30 -21.28
C GLN A 102 14.28 -17.68 -21.58
N LYS A 103 14.82 -16.92 -20.66
CA LYS A 103 16.20 -16.39 -20.73
C LYS A 103 17.20 -17.33 -20.08
#